data_c08634ee489332fad40068a1a51a96df
#
_entry.id   c08634ee489332fad40068a1a51a96df
#
_cell.length_a   1.000
_cell.length_b   1.000
_cell.length_c   1.000
_cell.angle_alpha   90.00
_cell.angle_beta   90.00
_cell.angle_gamma   90.00
#
_symmetry.space_group_name_H-M   'P 1'
#
loop_
_entity.id
_entity.type
_entity.pdbx_description
1 polymer ?
#
loop_
_entity_poly.entity_id
_entity_poly.type
_entity_poly.pdbx_seq_one_letter_code
_entity_poly.pdbx_strand_id
1 'polypeptide(L)'
;MSYITNNTISLSFKSLRLELILFLLLFSSCSSSVYLLDKKPHWVDQGYELHVNNLVKKANSKPNNPMHQINATKGLTIHSFGFAMENADRLIIDDYKSGKDLYASAHKSFAHAVIFGNKSLSLKYPGYIDWISGDSELIPNFNKDDIENLYWTAGAYGGAIKSSRGDPKWVILLPRIGRLLEAALSLDPNWNNGSLYVGMISYTMIRHDAPLDKELVATDFFNKAVETSKNLDASPYISLAENVCIPTQNKNEFTNLLYKALNIDMHAEPDLRLTNYINQKRAQWLLDNIDEFFY
;
A
#
# COMPACT_ATOMS: atom_id res chain seq x y z
N MET A 1 32.37 50.29 23.02
CA MET A 1 32.66 49.34 21.92
C MET A 1 32.09 47.97 22.33
N SER A 2 30.85 47.63 21.99
CA SER A 2 30.32 46.27 22.01
C SER A 2 28.78 46.32 21.86
N TYR A 3 28.29 46.52 20.65
CA TYR A 3 26.87 46.30 20.27
C TYR A 3 26.84 45.91 18.79
N ILE A 4 27.27 44.72 18.41
CA ILE A 4 26.95 44.09 17.12
C ILE A 4 27.31 42.60 17.26
N THR A 5 26.41 41.75 17.75
CA THR A 5 26.50 40.27 17.51
C THR A 5 25.18 39.51 17.73
N ASN A 6 24.05 40.14 18.09
CA ASN A 6 22.80 39.38 18.41
C ASN A 6 21.73 39.34 17.30
N ASN A 7 21.95 40.00 16.14
CA ASN A 7 20.90 40.04 15.10
C ASN A 7 21.06 39.01 13.96
N THR A 8 22.19 38.38 13.77
CA THR A 8 22.43 37.45 12.67
C THR A 8 21.92 36.04 12.95
N ILE A 9 21.93 35.61 14.20
CA ILE A 9 21.45 34.25 14.59
C ILE A 9 19.92 34.15 14.57
N SER A 10 19.22 35.25 14.90
CA SER A 10 17.75 35.26 14.93
C SER A 10 17.12 35.26 13.53
N LEU A 11 17.80 35.80 12.53
CA LEU A 11 17.38 35.80 11.13
C LEU A 11 17.49 34.42 10.48
N SER A 12 18.54 33.67 10.81
CA SER A 12 18.76 32.30 10.31
C SER A 12 17.69 31.31 10.83
N PHE A 13 17.31 31.41 12.10
CA PHE A 13 16.25 30.56 12.67
C PHE A 13 14.84 30.90 12.16
N LYS A 14 14.58 32.14 11.80
CA LYS A 14 13.28 32.54 11.21
C LYS A 14 13.17 32.09 9.76
N SER A 15 14.24 32.15 8.97
CA SER A 15 14.26 31.64 7.58
C SER A 15 14.08 30.13 7.55
N LEU A 16 14.77 29.39 8.43
CA LEU A 16 14.65 27.93 8.52
C LEU A 16 13.25 27.48 8.93
N ARG A 17 12.58 28.22 9.83
CA ARG A 17 11.18 27.96 10.21
C ARG A 17 10.21 28.29 9.08
N LEU A 18 10.45 29.35 8.35
CA LEU A 18 9.61 29.74 7.21
C LEU A 18 9.72 28.75 6.06
N GLU A 19 10.94 28.25 5.77
CA GLU A 19 11.19 27.22 4.77
C GLU A 19 10.55 25.88 5.19
N LEU A 20 10.62 25.51 6.48
CA LEU A 20 9.98 24.31 7.00
C LEU A 20 8.45 24.39 6.95
N ILE A 21 7.88 25.57 7.23
CA ILE A 21 6.43 25.81 7.13
C ILE A 21 5.98 25.81 5.66
N LEU A 22 6.76 26.41 4.76
CA LEU A 22 6.51 26.39 3.32
C LEU A 22 6.59 24.96 2.76
N PHE A 23 7.55 24.17 3.23
CA PHE A 23 7.68 22.75 2.88
C PHE A 23 6.49 21.93 3.40
N LEU A 24 6.02 22.16 4.62
CA LEU A 24 4.83 21.51 5.18
C LEU A 24 3.52 21.91 4.47
N LEU A 25 3.40 23.16 4.00
CA LEU A 25 2.25 23.63 3.22
C LEU A 25 2.22 23.05 1.80
N LEU A 26 3.38 22.73 1.22
CA LEU A 26 3.48 22.07 -0.09
C LEU A 26 2.95 20.62 -0.06
N PHE A 27 3.01 19.94 1.10
CA PHE A 27 2.48 18.58 1.25
C PHE A 27 0.98 18.54 1.62
N SER A 28 0.35 19.66 1.85
CA SER A 28 -1.08 19.72 2.21
C SER A 28 -2.05 19.76 1.02
N SER A 29 -1.54 19.84 -0.22
CA SER A 29 -2.36 19.75 -1.43
C SER A 29 -1.94 18.54 -2.27
N CYS A 30 -2.89 17.66 -2.63
CA CYS A 30 -2.65 16.48 -3.48
C CYS A 30 -1.96 16.83 -4.81
N SER A 31 -2.15 18.04 -5.34
CA SER A 31 -1.52 18.48 -6.60
C SER A 31 -0.01 18.69 -6.48
N SER A 32 0.46 19.18 -5.33
CA SER A 32 1.89 19.37 -5.08
C SER A 32 2.63 18.05 -4.85
N SER A 33 1.96 17.07 -4.24
CA SER A 33 2.52 15.73 -4.05
C SER A 33 2.76 15.01 -5.37
N VAL A 34 1.80 15.06 -6.30
CA VAL A 34 1.95 14.46 -7.65
C VAL A 34 3.09 15.14 -8.42
N TYR A 35 3.17 16.48 -8.40
CA TYR A 35 4.25 17.22 -9.05
C TYR A 35 5.63 16.83 -8.51
N LEU A 36 5.78 16.70 -7.20
CA LEU A 36 7.04 16.30 -6.58
C LEU A 36 7.41 14.86 -6.93
N LEU A 37 6.45 13.93 -6.93
CA LEU A 37 6.67 12.55 -7.36
C LEU A 37 7.13 12.46 -8.83
N ASP A 38 6.57 13.31 -9.70
CA ASP A 38 6.96 13.32 -11.12
C ASP A 38 8.37 13.91 -11.33
N LYS A 39 8.69 15.01 -10.67
CA LYS A 39 9.93 15.76 -10.93
C LYS A 39 11.10 15.38 -10.01
N LYS A 40 10.81 14.91 -8.80
CA LYS A 40 11.80 14.63 -7.75
C LYS A 40 11.41 13.40 -6.92
N PRO A 41 11.18 12.21 -7.54
CA PRO A 41 10.72 11.01 -6.83
C PRO A 41 11.64 10.62 -5.67
N HIS A 42 12.95 10.75 -5.85
CA HIS A 42 13.94 10.45 -4.81
C HIS A 42 13.78 11.34 -3.55
N TRP A 43 13.43 12.61 -3.70
CA TRP A 43 13.18 13.50 -2.55
C TRP A 43 11.91 13.10 -1.81
N VAL A 44 10.88 12.66 -2.54
CA VAL A 44 9.64 12.17 -1.93
C VAL A 44 9.90 10.89 -1.18
N ASP A 45 10.64 9.95 -1.76
CA ASP A 45 11.05 8.69 -1.14
C ASP A 45 11.80 8.95 0.17
N GLN A 46 12.88 9.73 0.14
CA GLN A 46 13.66 10.09 1.34
C GLN A 46 12.82 10.81 2.40
N GLY A 47 11.98 11.76 1.99
CA GLY A 47 11.10 12.49 2.90
C GLY A 47 10.07 11.57 3.56
N TYR A 48 9.52 10.64 2.79
CA TYR A 48 8.56 9.67 3.30
C TYR A 48 9.24 8.63 4.21
N GLU A 49 10.46 8.18 3.88
CA GLU A 49 11.26 7.30 4.73
C GLU A 49 11.53 7.94 6.11
N LEU A 50 11.92 9.22 6.15
CA LEU A 50 12.09 9.96 7.40
C LEU A 50 10.79 10.03 8.22
N HIS A 51 9.65 10.25 7.54
CA HIS A 51 8.35 10.23 8.18
C HIS A 51 8.05 8.86 8.79
N VAL A 52 8.23 7.77 8.04
CA VAL A 52 8.02 6.40 8.49
C VAL A 52 8.91 6.06 9.68
N ASN A 53 10.19 6.43 9.64
CA ASN A 53 11.12 6.24 10.75
C ASN A 53 10.63 6.93 12.03
N ASN A 54 10.02 8.10 11.93
CA ASN A 54 9.40 8.79 13.07
C ASN A 54 8.15 8.06 13.58
N LEU A 55 7.31 7.49 12.69
CA LEU A 55 6.16 6.69 13.09
C LEU A 55 6.60 5.42 13.84
N VAL A 56 7.60 4.71 13.33
CA VAL A 56 8.20 3.53 13.98
C VAL A 56 8.78 3.88 15.34
N LYS A 57 9.53 4.99 15.43
CA LYS A 57 10.07 5.47 16.73
C LYS A 57 8.96 5.74 17.74
N LYS A 58 7.86 6.37 17.32
CA LYS A 58 6.68 6.62 18.17
C LYS A 58 6.00 5.31 18.61
N ALA A 59 5.83 4.35 17.71
CA ALA A 59 5.24 3.05 18.01
C ALA A 59 6.09 2.28 19.04
N ASN A 60 7.40 2.29 18.89
CA ASN A 60 8.34 1.64 19.83
C ASN A 60 8.38 2.34 21.19
N SER A 61 8.32 3.67 21.24
CA SER A 61 8.34 4.43 22.50
C SER A 61 7.02 4.36 23.27
N LYS A 62 5.92 4.04 22.59
CA LYS A 62 4.57 3.93 23.18
C LYS A 62 3.91 2.61 22.75
N PRO A 63 4.45 1.45 23.19
CA PRO A 63 4.06 0.14 22.64
C PRO A 63 2.62 -0.26 22.97
N ASN A 64 1.98 0.37 23.95
CA ASN A 64 0.61 0.10 24.36
C ASN A 64 -0.42 1.11 23.75
N ASN A 65 0.00 1.94 22.80
CA ASN A 65 -0.91 2.85 22.10
C ASN A 65 -1.27 2.28 20.72
N PRO A 66 -2.52 1.79 20.52
CA PRO A 66 -2.91 1.15 19.25
C PRO A 66 -2.82 2.11 18.05
N MET A 67 -3.07 3.42 18.24
CA MET A 67 -2.98 4.41 17.16
C MET A 67 -1.53 4.58 16.65
N HIS A 68 -0.52 4.54 17.52
CA HIS A 68 0.87 4.60 17.08
C HIS A 68 1.28 3.33 16.35
N GLN A 69 0.74 2.18 16.76
CA GLN A 69 1.00 0.90 16.10
C GLN A 69 0.43 0.89 14.67
N ILE A 70 -0.85 1.26 14.50
CA ILE A 70 -1.44 1.29 13.14
C ILE A 70 -0.81 2.34 12.24
N ASN A 71 -0.43 3.51 12.75
CA ASN A 71 0.25 4.52 11.95
C ASN A 71 1.61 4.02 11.43
N ALA A 72 2.36 3.27 12.25
CA ALA A 72 3.61 2.63 11.81
C ALA A 72 3.34 1.54 10.76
N THR A 73 2.31 0.71 10.95
CA THR A 73 1.87 -0.30 9.96
C THR A 73 1.57 0.35 8.62
N LYS A 74 0.70 1.35 8.61
CA LYS A 74 0.31 2.09 7.39
C LYS A 74 1.53 2.71 6.71
N GLY A 75 2.34 3.45 7.46
CA GLY A 75 3.53 4.12 6.91
C GLY A 75 4.52 3.15 6.27
N LEU A 76 4.88 2.07 6.97
CA LEU A 76 5.76 1.03 6.46
C LEU A 76 5.18 0.34 5.23
N THR A 77 3.88 0.02 5.23
CA THR A 77 3.22 -0.68 4.12
C THR A 77 3.18 0.19 2.88
N ILE A 78 2.79 1.47 3.00
CA ILE A 78 2.75 2.42 1.88
C ILE A 78 4.15 2.62 1.30
N HIS A 79 5.16 2.87 2.13
CA HIS A 79 6.53 3.08 1.67
C HIS A 79 7.08 1.84 0.96
N SER A 80 6.84 0.66 1.53
CA SER A 80 7.36 -0.58 0.97
C SER A 80 6.72 -0.92 -0.38
N PHE A 81 5.41 -0.70 -0.56
CA PHE A 81 4.77 -0.90 -1.87
C PHE A 81 5.14 0.21 -2.86
N GLY A 82 4.99 1.48 -2.46
CA GLY A 82 5.09 2.61 -3.37
C GLY A 82 6.50 2.92 -3.85
N PHE A 83 7.53 2.52 -3.08
CA PHE A 83 8.93 2.81 -3.43
C PHE A 83 9.77 1.54 -3.51
N ALA A 84 9.91 0.79 -2.42
CA ALA A 84 10.87 -0.30 -2.40
C ALA A 84 10.52 -1.44 -3.37
N MET A 85 9.26 -1.90 -3.38
CA MET A 85 8.84 -2.96 -4.31
C MET A 85 8.69 -2.46 -5.75
N GLU A 86 8.18 -1.25 -5.96
CA GLU A 86 8.08 -0.66 -7.29
C GLU A 86 9.47 -0.53 -7.94
N ASN A 87 10.47 -0.08 -7.16
CA ASN A 87 11.86 -0.03 -7.64
C ASN A 87 12.45 -1.42 -7.83
N ALA A 88 12.11 -2.39 -6.97
CA ALA A 88 12.55 -3.77 -7.12
C ALA A 88 11.99 -4.43 -8.39
N ASP A 89 10.70 -4.24 -8.68
CA ASP A 89 10.04 -4.75 -9.89
C ASP A 89 10.69 -4.19 -11.17
N ARG A 90 11.08 -2.90 -11.15
CA ARG A 90 11.73 -2.27 -12.29
C ARG A 90 13.17 -2.73 -12.46
N LEU A 91 13.89 -2.82 -11.37
CA LEU A 91 15.33 -3.12 -11.42
C LEU A 91 15.62 -4.60 -11.68
N ILE A 92 14.74 -5.51 -11.25
CA ILE A 92 14.99 -6.96 -11.34
C ILE A 92 15.08 -7.47 -12.79
N ILE A 93 14.53 -6.73 -13.74
CA ILE A 93 14.59 -7.04 -15.18
C ILE A 93 16.02 -6.86 -15.68
N ASP A 94 16.68 -5.76 -15.32
CA ASP A 94 18.01 -5.40 -15.81
C ASP A 94 19.13 -5.85 -14.85
N ASP A 95 18.90 -5.77 -13.54
CA ASP A 95 19.83 -6.14 -12.47
C ASP A 95 19.13 -7.00 -11.41
N TYR A 96 19.12 -8.30 -11.67
CA TYR A 96 18.50 -9.31 -10.79
C TYR A 96 18.98 -9.22 -9.34
N LYS A 97 20.30 -9.01 -9.14
CA LYS A 97 20.87 -8.96 -7.78
C LYS A 97 20.35 -7.76 -7.01
N SER A 98 20.45 -6.58 -7.58
CA SER A 98 19.99 -5.35 -6.92
C SER A 98 18.47 -5.35 -6.72
N GLY A 99 17.69 -5.85 -7.68
CA GLY A 99 16.25 -6.03 -7.52
C GLY A 99 15.90 -6.97 -6.36
N LYS A 100 16.62 -8.10 -6.25
CA LYS A 100 16.46 -9.05 -5.13
C LYS A 100 16.81 -8.44 -3.78
N ASP A 101 17.84 -7.62 -3.69
CA ASP A 101 18.25 -6.94 -2.46
C ASP A 101 17.18 -5.92 -2.02
N LEU A 102 16.54 -5.22 -2.96
CA LEU A 102 15.40 -4.34 -2.69
C LEU A 102 14.18 -5.11 -2.20
N TYR A 103 13.85 -6.27 -2.79
CA TYR A 103 12.80 -7.14 -2.28
C TYR A 103 13.08 -7.59 -0.83
N ALA A 104 14.32 -7.94 -0.51
CA ALA A 104 14.69 -8.34 0.84
C ALA A 104 14.56 -7.16 1.84
N SER A 105 14.85 -5.94 1.41
CA SER A 105 14.64 -4.74 2.21
C SER A 105 13.15 -4.46 2.44
N ALA A 106 12.34 -4.49 1.37
CA ALA A 106 10.88 -4.36 1.45
C ALA A 106 10.27 -5.41 2.39
N HIS A 107 10.74 -6.65 2.28
CA HIS A 107 10.29 -7.76 3.14
C HIS A 107 10.49 -7.46 4.62
N LYS A 108 11.66 -6.95 5.03
CA LYS A 108 11.91 -6.55 6.42
C LYS A 108 10.92 -5.49 6.90
N SER A 109 10.64 -4.50 6.06
CA SER A 109 9.71 -3.42 6.39
C SER A 109 8.27 -3.93 6.53
N PHE A 110 7.80 -4.78 5.62
CA PHE A 110 6.49 -5.43 5.73
C PHE A 110 6.38 -6.34 6.96
N ALA A 111 7.43 -7.11 7.27
CA ALA A 111 7.45 -7.95 8.48
C ALA A 111 7.28 -7.11 9.75
N HIS A 112 7.95 -5.96 9.83
CA HIS A 112 7.74 -5.01 10.93
C HIS A 112 6.31 -4.43 10.92
N ALA A 113 5.76 -4.10 9.76
CA ALA A 113 4.39 -3.61 9.64
C ALA A 113 3.37 -4.65 10.16
N VAL A 114 3.56 -5.94 9.84
CA VAL A 114 2.74 -7.04 10.36
C VAL A 114 2.79 -7.09 11.90
N ILE A 115 3.97 -6.93 12.51
CA ILE A 115 4.11 -6.92 13.97
C ILE A 115 3.30 -5.77 14.59
N PHE A 116 3.44 -4.56 14.04
CA PHE A 116 2.72 -3.39 14.52
C PHE A 116 1.21 -3.51 14.30
N GLY A 117 0.75 -4.00 13.15
CA GLY A 117 -0.66 -4.19 12.85
C GLY A 117 -1.33 -5.17 13.79
N ASN A 118 -0.73 -6.35 13.98
CA ASN A 118 -1.21 -7.33 14.95
C ASN A 118 -1.22 -6.76 16.37
N LYS A 119 -0.17 -6.01 16.74
CA LYS A 119 -0.11 -5.36 18.07
C LYS A 119 -1.23 -4.36 18.25
N SER A 120 -1.54 -3.54 17.24
CA SER A 120 -2.63 -2.57 17.29
C SER A 120 -3.97 -3.24 17.57
N LEU A 121 -4.29 -4.29 16.80
CA LEU A 121 -5.56 -5.04 16.95
C LEU A 121 -5.62 -5.83 18.26
N SER A 122 -4.51 -6.45 18.69
CA SER A 122 -4.46 -7.18 19.97
C SER A 122 -4.68 -6.29 21.20
N LEU A 123 -4.23 -5.03 21.13
CA LEU A 123 -4.45 -4.06 22.20
C LEU A 123 -5.90 -3.65 22.35
N LYS A 124 -6.68 -3.71 21.26
CA LYS A 124 -8.10 -3.37 21.26
C LYS A 124 -9.00 -4.57 21.53
N TYR A 125 -8.61 -5.76 21.06
CA TYR A 125 -9.47 -6.93 21.03
C TYR A 125 -8.82 -8.14 21.69
N PRO A 126 -9.23 -8.51 22.90
CA PRO A 126 -8.91 -9.82 23.49
C PRO A 126 -9.38 -10.92 22.53
N GLY A 127 -8.57 -11.95 22.32
CA GLY A 127 -8.90 -13.05 21.39
C GLY A 127 -8.54 -12.77 19.91
N TYR A 128 -8.07 -11.57 19.56
CA TYR A 128 -7.64 -11.27 18.18
C TYR A 128 -6.57 -12.24 17.69
N ILE A 129 -5.59 -12.58 18.54
CA ILE A 129 -4.48 -13.47 18.16
C ILE A 129 -5.01 -14.87 17.83
N ASP A 130 -5.88 -15.42 18.63
CA ASP A 130 -6.47 -16.75 18.43
C ASP A 130 -7.29 -16.77 17.14
N TRP A 131 -8.08 -15.71 16.89
CA TRP A 131 -8.87 -15.57 15.68
C TRP A 131 -7.98 -15.47 14.43
N ILE A 132 -6.99 -14.57 14.43
CA ILE A 132 -6.15 -14.36 13.23
C ILE A 132 -5.25 -15.56 12.93
N SER A 133 -4.91 -16.35 13.95
CA SER A 133 -4.13 -17.58 13.81
C SER A 133 -4.96 -18.78 13.34
N GLY A 134 -6.29 -18.69 13.44
CA GLY A 134 -7.20 -19.80 13.12
C GLY A 134 -7.45 -20.75 14.29
N ASP A 135 -6.98 -20.40 15.50
CA ASP A 135 -7.21 -21.17 16.71
C ASP A 135 -8.64 -20.95 17.27
N SER A 136 -9.31 -19.89 16.81
CA SER A 136 -10.69 -19.56 17.11
C SER A 136 -11.43 -19.07 15.87
N GLU A 137 -12.67 -19.52 15.67
CA GLU A 137 -13.59 -18.98 14.66
C GLU A 137 -14.40 -17.77 15.16
N LEU A 138 -14.26 -17.42 16.44
CA LEU A 138 -14.98 -16.29 17.02
C LEU A 138 -14.34 -14.97 16.55
N ILE A 139 -15.05 -14.28 15.66
CA ILE A 139 -14.61 -12.98 15.14
C ILE A 139 -14.68 -11.94 16.27
N PRO A 140 -13.60 -11.18 16.53
CA PRO A 140 -13.66 -10.07 17.47
C PRO A 140 -14.72 -9.03 17.04
N ASN A 141 -15.33 -8.36 18.00
CA ASN A 141 -16.40 -7.40 17.73
C ASN A 141 -15.86 -6.10 17.15
N PHE A 142 -15.31 -6.17 15.92
CA PHE A 142 -14.82 -5.03 15.18
C PHE A 142 -15.93 -4.04 14.84
N ASN A 143 -15.58 -2.78 14.62
CA ASN A 143 -16.48 -1.72 14.19
C ASN A 143 -15.88 -0.95 13.00
N LYS A 144 -16.62 0.02 12.45
CA LYS A 144 -16.18 0.77 11.25
C LYS A 144 -14.85 1.51 11.44
N ASP A 145 -14.51 1.94 12.65
CA ASP A 145 -13.25 2.62 12.94
C ASP A 145 -12.04 1.67 12.86
N ASP A 146 -12.28 0.36 12.79
CA ASP A 146 -11.22 -0.64 12.67
C ASP A 146 -10.88 -1.01 11.24
N ILE A 147 -11.72 -0.62 10.26
CA ILE A 147 -11.54 -1.00 8.86
C ILE A 147 -10.14 -0.61 8.36
N GLU A 148 -9.69 0.60 8.66
CA GLU A 148 -8.34 1.05 8.27
C GLU A 148 -7.25 0.15 8.85
N ASN A 149 -7.39 -0.27 10.12
CA ASN A 149 -6.43 -1.16 10.77
C ASN A 149 -6.43 -2.57 10.16
N LEU A 150 -7.62 -3.13 9.91
CA LEU A 150 -7.77 -4.42 9.25
C LEU A 150 -7.16 -4.39 7.83
N TYR A 151 -7.47 -3.37 7.04
CA TYR A 151 -6.98 -3.19 5.67
C TYR A 151 -5.45 -3.09 5.60
N TRP A 152 -4.84 -2.18 6.39
CA TRP A 152 -3.40 -2.00 6.34
C TRP A 152 -2.63 -3.18 6.93
N THR A 153 -3.21 -3.89 7.90
CA THR A 153 -2.62 -5.13 8.41
C THR A 153 -2.68 -6.25 7.37
N ALA A 154 -3.80 -6.38 6.63
CA ALA A 154 -3.90 -7.29 5.49
C ALA A 154 -2.89 -6.94 4.39
N GLY A 155 -2.76 -5.65 4.05
CA GLY A 155 -1.76 -5.16 3.09
C GLY A 155 -0.33 -5.48 3.52
N ALA A 156 -0.01 -5.32 4.80
CA ALA A 156 1.30 -5.68 5.35
C ALA A 156 1.60 -7.18 5.20
N TYR A 157 0.63 -8.07 5.49
CA TYR A 157 0.76 -9.50 5.23
C TYR A 157 0.95 -9.80 3.75
N GLY A 158 0.14 -9.20 2.87
CA GLY A 158 0.25 -9.37 1.43
C GLY A 158 1.62 -8.96 0.90
N GLY A 159 2.12 -7.80 1.35
CA GLY A 159 3.45 -7.31 1.00
C GLY A 159 4.57 -8.20 1.51
N ALA A 160 4.48 -8.67 2.76
CA ALA A 160 5.46 -9.60 3.34
C ALA A 160 5.51 -10.94 2.57
N ILE A 161 4.36 -11.49 2.22
CA ILE A 161 4.26 -12.73 1.46
C ILE A 161 4.83 -12.54 0.04
N LYS A 162 4.41 -11.49 -0.68
CA LYS A 162 4.90 -11.20 -2.03
C LYS A 162 6.42 -10.99 -2.05
N SER A 163 6.94 -10.19 -1.12
CA SER A 163 8.37 -9.88 -1.04
C SER A 163 9.23 -11.02 -0.49
N SER A 164 8.64 -12.01 0.19
CA SER A 164 9.33 -13.23 0.63
C SER A 164 9.73 -14.15 -0.51
N ARG A 165 9.14 -13.95 -1.70
CA ARG A 165 9.40 -14.72 -2.91
C ARG A 165 9.21 -16.25 -2.70
N GLY A 166 8.16 -16.61 -1.99
CA GLY A 166 7.75 -17.99 -1.78
C GLY A 166 8.31 -18.66 -0.51
N ASP A 167 8.83 -17.88 0.45
CA ASP A 167 9.23 -18.46 1.75
C ASP A 167 8.00 -19.10 2.42
N PRO A 168 8.03 -20.43 2.68
CA PRO A 168 6.90 -21.16 3.26
C PRO A 168 6.44 -20.61 4.61
N LYS A 169 7.34 -19.99 5.39
CA LYS A 169 7.02 -19.35 6.68
C LYS A 169 6.04 -18.18 6.52
N TRP A 170 6.05 -17.53 5.37
CA TRP A 170 5.15 -16.44 5.05
C TRP A 170 3.94 -16.92 4.27
N VAL A 171 4.12 -17.83 3.32
CA VAL A 171 3.03 -18.36 2.50
C VAL A 171 1.95 -19.04 3.35
N ILE A 172 2.31 -19.72 4.43
CA ILE A 172 1.34 -20.33 5.37
C ILE A 172 0.42 -19.30 6.05
N LEU A 173 0.78 -18.00 6.03
CA LEU A 173 -0.01 -16.92 6.62
C LEU A 173 -1.04 -16.31 5.66
N LEU A 174 -1.15 -16.81 4.42
CA LEU A 174 -2.14 -16.35 3.43
C LEU A 174 -3.58 -16.25 3.98
N PRO A 175 -4.10 -17.22 4.77
CA PRO A 175 -5.46 -17.13 5.31
C PRO A 175 -5.73 -15.90 6.17
N ARG A 176 -4.69 -15.32 6.77
CA ARG A 176 -4.80 -14.10 7.60
C ARG A 176 -5.23 -12.89 6.79
N ILE A 177 -4.81 -12.80 5.52
CA ILE A 177 -5.25 -11.74 4.60
C ILE A 177 -6.76 -11.82 4.40
N GLY A 178 -7.28 -13.02 4.10
CA GLY A 178 -8.71 -13.24 3.92
C GLY A 178 -9.52 -12.86 5.15
N ARG A 179 -9.14 -13.37 6.33
CA ARG A 179 -9.82 -13.04 7.59
C ARG A 179 -9.92 -11.53 7.82
N LEU A 180 -8.83 -10.79 7.60
CA LEU A 180 -8.80 -9.33 7.77
C LEU A 180 -9.65 -8.59 6.75
N LEU A 181 -9.54 -8.94 5.45
CA LEU A 181 -10.30 -8.28 4.38
C LEU A 181 -11.79 -8.61 4.47
N GLU A 182 -12.16 -9.85 4.75
CA GLU A 182 -13.56 -10.28 4.91
C GLU A 182 -14.21 -9.62 6.11
N ALA A 183 -13.49 -9.51 7.25
CA ALA A 183 -13.98 -8.76 8.40
C ALA A 183 -14.18 -7.26 8.06
N ALA A 184 -13.26 -6.64 7.36
CA ALA A 184 -13.40 -5.25 6.92
C ALA A 184 -14.58 -5.05 5.95
N LEU A 185 -14.75 -5.95 4.97
CA LEU A 185 -15.86 -5.93 4.01
C LEU A 185 -17.22 -6.06 4.71
N SER A 186 -17.32 -6.87 5.76
CA SER A 186 -18.57 -7.04 6.51
C SER A 186 -19.01 -5.76 7.23
N LEU A 187 -18.06 -4.84 7.53
CA LEU A 187 -18.31 -3.59 8.23
C LEU A 187 -18.73 -2.46 7.28
N ASP A 188 -18.02 -2.32 6.17
CA ASP A 188 -18.33 -1.34 5.11
C ASP A 188 -17.68 -1.75 3.78
N PRO A 189 -18.40 -2.38 2.87
CA PRO A 189 -17.87 -2.80 1.58
C PRO A 189 -17.48 -1.63 0.67
N ASN A 190 -18.03 -0.42 0.91
CA ASN A 190 -17.76 0.78 0.10
C ASN A 190 -16.60 1.62 0.65
N TRP A 191 -15.97 1.15 1.74
CA TRP A 191 -14.87 1.89 2.35
C TRP A 191 -13.77 2.25 1.34
N ASN A 192 -13.32 3.50 1.40
CA ASN A 192 -12.22 4.03 0.59
C ASN A 192 -12.36 3.71 -0.92
N ASN A 193 -13.53 4.06 -1.48
CA ASN A 193 -13.84 3.87 -2.91
C ASN A 193 -13.69 2.42 -3.41
N GLY A 194 -13.97 1.42 -2.54
CA GLY A 194 -13.91 0.02 -2.92
C GLY A 194 -12.52 -0.63 -2.83
N SER A 195 -11.57 -0.01 -2.13
CA SER A 195 -10.21 -0.56 -1.96
C SER A 195 -10.18 -1.97 -1.36
N LEU A 196 -11.19 -2.34 -0.56
CA LEU A 196 -11.31 -3.71 -0.03
C LEU A 196 -11.55 -4.72 -1.14
N TYR A 197 -12.37 -4.40 -2.13
CA TYR A 197 -12.59 -5.25 -3.30
C TYR A 197 -11.30 -5.40 -4.12
N VAL A 198 -10.51 -4.33 -4.28
CA VAL A 198 -9.20 -4.41 -4.95
C VAL A 198 -8.27 -5.39 -4.23
N GLY A 199 -8.23 -5.37 -2.90
CA GLY A 199 -7.49 -6.35 -2.11
C GLY A 199 -7.99 -7.79 -2.32
N MET A 200 -9.32 -7.97 -2.44
CA MET A 200 -9.92 -9.29 -2.68
C MET A 200 -9.61 -9.85 -4.06
N ILE A 201 -9.42 -9.03 -5.11
CA ILE A 201 -8.97 -9.50 -6.44
C ILE A 201 -7.67 -10.28 -6.28
N SER A 202 -6.66 -9.67 -5.66
CA SER A 202 -5.35 -10.30 -5.48
C SER A 202 -5.43 -11.54 -4.58
N TYR A 203 -6.14 -11.42 -3.44
CA TYR A 203 -6.27 -12.52 -2.49
C TYR A 203 -6.96 -13.75 -3.09
N THR A 204 -8.05 -13.56 -3.85
CA THR A 204 -8.78 -14.65 -4.51
C THR A 204 -7.89 -15.49 -5.41
N MET A 205 -6.96 -14.88 -6.10
CA MET A 205 -6.09 -15.59 -7.05
C MET A 205 -4.99 -16.41 -6.39
N ILE A 206 -4.57 -16.05 -5.17
CA ILE A 206 -3.42 -16.67 -4.49
C ILE A 206 -3.79 -17.56 -3.30
N ARG A 207 -5.04 -17.49 -2.79
CA ARG A 207 -5.47 -18.32 -1.65
C ARG A 207 -5.44 -19.80 -2.02
N HIS A 208 -5.02 -20.65 -1.07
CA HIS A 208 -4.87 -22.10 -1.32
C HIS A 208 -6.21 -22.85 -1.42
N ASP A 209 -7.27 -22.28 -0.85
CA ASP A 209 -8.66 -22.76 -0.89
C ASP A 209 -9.49 -22.00 -1.94
N ALA A 210 -8.83 -21.48 -2.99
CA ALA A 210 -9.51 -20.76 -4.05
C ALA A 210 -10.57 -21.63 -4.74
N PRO A 211 -11.74 -21.06 -5.12
CA PRO A 211 -12.72 -21.76 -5.90
C PRO A 211 -12.18 -22.12 -7.28
N LEU A 212 -12.78 -23.12 -7.94
CA LEU A 212 -12.37 -23.54 -9.29
C LEU A 212 -12.51 -22.43 -10.33
N ASP A 213 -13.44 -21.52 -10.12
CA ASP A 213 -13.75 -20.36 -10.96
C ASP A 213 -13.18 -19.05 -10.38
N LYS A 214 -12.02 -19.12 -9.74
CA LYS A 214 -11.40 -17.98 -9.05
C LYS A 214 -11.24 -16.74 -9.94
N GLU A 215 -11.02 -16.90 -11.23
CA GLU A 215 -10.91 -15.80 -12.18
C GLU A 215 -12.25 -15.05 -12.32
N LEU A 216 -13.38 -15.78 -12.31
CA LEU A 216 -14.72 -15.18 -12.31
C LEU A 216 -15.00 -14.45 -11.00
N VAL A 217 -14.63 -15.05 -9.86
CA VAL A 217 -14.78 -14.43 -8.55
C VAL A 217 -13.92 -13.15 -8.44
N ALA A 218 -12.68 -13.18 -8.92
CA ALA A 218 -11.81 -12.00 -8.96
C ALA A 218 -12.39 -10.91 -9.88
N THR A 219 -12.99 -11.30 -11.01
CA THR A 219 -13.66 -10.37 -11.93
C THR A 219 -14.92 -9.75 -11.30
N ASP A 220 -15.68 -10.50 -10.47
CA ASP A 220 -16.80 -9.94 -9.71
C ASP A 220 -16.33 -8.87 -8.71
N PHE A 221 -15.25 -9.12 -7.98
CA PHE A 221 -14.65 -8.10 -7.12
C PHE A 221 -14.15 -6.88 -7.91
N PHE A 222 -13.58 -7.09 -9.08
CA PHE A 222 -13.20 -5.99 -9.97
C PHE A 222 -14.41 -5.13 -10.35
N ASN A 223 -15.52 -5.74 -10.78
CA ASN A 223 -16.72 -5.03 -11.16
C ASN A 223 -17.28 -4.20 -9.98
N LYS A 224 -17.31 -4.79 -8.77
CA LYS A 224 -17.72 -4.10 -7.55
C LYS A 224 -16.79 -2.91 -7.22
N ALA A 225 -15.48 -3.05 -7.38
CA ALA A 225 -14.52 -1.97 -7.16
C ALA A 225 -14.73 -0.82 -8.17
N VAL A 226 -14.91 -1.14 -9.46
CA VAL A 226 -15.18 -0.16 -10.52
C VAL A 226 -16.51 0.57 -10.27
N GLU A 227 -17.56 -0.14 -9.90
CA GLU A 227 -18.88 0.45 -9.56
C GLU A 227 -18.77 1.38 -8.36
N THR A 228 -18.14 0.91 -7.26
CA THR A 228 -18.00 1.68 -6.02
C THR A 228 -17.18 2.95 -6.23
N SER A 229 -16.11 2.89 -7.00
CA SER A 229 -15.29 4.06 -7.35
C SER A 229 -15.91 4.90 -8.48
N LYS A 230 -17.08 4.54 -9.00
CA LYS A 230 -17.72 5.18 -10.18
C LYS A 230 -16.79 5.27 -11.39
N ASN A 231 -15.94 4.27 -11.56
CA ASN A 231 -14.92 4.21 -12.61
C ASN A 231 -13.89 5.36 -12.54
N LEU A 232 -13.63 5.90 -11.35
CA LEU A 232 -12.67 6.99 -11.14
C LEU A 232 -11.34 6.51 -10.51
N ASP A 233 -11.21 5.21 -10.18
CA ASP A 233 -10.02 4.60 -9.61
C ASP A 233 -9.34 3.66 -10.61
N ALA A 234 -8.04 3.88 -10.85
CA ALA A 234 -7.24 3.02 -11.72
C ALA A 234 -6.81 1.71 -11.05
N SER A 235 -6.86 1.61 -9.70
CA SER A 235 -6.36 0.46 -8.94
C SER A 235 -7.01 -0.87 -9.32
N PRO A 236 -8.35 -0.97 -9.52
CA PRO A 236 -8.98 -2.22 -9.91
C PRO A 236 -8.43 -2.77 -11.24
N TYR A 237 -8.20 -1.90 -12.21
CA TYR A 237 -7.70 -2.27 -13.55
C TYR A 237 -6.29 -2.86 -13.46
N ILE A 238 -5.39 -2.22 -12.69
CA ILE A 238 -4.04 -2.73 -12.45
C ILE A 238 -4.09 -4.06 -11.71
N SER A 239 -4.93 -4.14 -10.68
CA SER A 239 -5.05 -5.36 -9.87
C SER A 239 -5.54 -6.56 -10.71
N LEU A 240 -6.55 -6.38 -11.58
CA LEU A 240 -7.04 -7.45 -12.44
C LEU A 240 -6.01 -7.82 -13.51
N ALA A 241 -5.36 -6.83 -14.12
CA ALA A 241 -4.32 -7.05 -15.12
C ALA A 241 -3.16 -7.90 -14.56
N GLU A 242 -2.61 -7.51 -13.42
CA GLU A 242 -1.46 -8.22 -12.84
C GLU A 242 -1.83 -9.57 -12.23
N ASN A 243 -2.96 -9.66 -11.50
CA ASN A 243 -3.27 -10.86 -10.74
C ASN A 243 -4.09 -11.90 -11.50
N VAL A 244 -4.78 -11.51 -12.57
CA VAL A 244 -5.58 -12.44 -13.39
C VAL A 244 -4.98 -12.62 -14.78
N CYS A 245 -4.75 -11.52 -15.52
CA CYS A 245 -4.37 -11.64 -16.93
C CYS A 245 -2.95 -12.21 -17.12
N ILE A 246 -1.99 -11.86 -16.27
CA ILE A 246 -0.63 -12.42 -16.36
C ILE A 246 -0.65 -13.94 -16.10
N PRO A 247 -1.17 -14.46 -14.99
CA PRO A 247 -1.21 -15.90 -14.74
C PRO A 247 -2.00 -16.71 -15.79
N THR A 248 -3.05 -16.11 -16.37
CA THR A 248 -3.86 -16.76 -17.41
C THR A 248 -3.35 -16.50 -18.84
N GLN A 249 -2.24 -15.79 -18.99
CA GLN A 249 -1.64 -15.43 -20.29
C GLN A 249 -2.60 -14.70 -21.24
N ASN A 250 -3.55 -13.92 -20.68
CA ASN A 250 -4.52 -13.14 -21.46
C ASN A 250 -3.96 -11.74 -21.81
N LYS A 251 -3.02 -11.68 -22.75
CA LYS A 251 -2.33 -10.46 -23.20
C LYS A 251 -3.32 -9.40 -23.72
N ASN A 252 -4.39 -9.82 -24.38
CA ASN A 252 -5.36 -8.88 -24.97
C ASN A 252 -6.14 -8.14 -23.88
N GLU A 253 -6.66 -8.86 -22.88
CA GLU A 253 -7.40 -8.23 -21.78
C GLU A 253 -6.47 -7.42 -20.87
N PHE A 254 -5.25 -7.91 -20.61
CA PHE A 254 -4.21 -7.15 -19.92
C PHE A 254 -4.00 -5.78 -20.53
N THR A 255 -3.77 -5.73 -21.84
CA THR A 255 -3.55 -4.49 -22.59
C THR A 255 -4.76 -3.55 -22.51
N ASN A 256 -5.97 -4.11 -22.69
CA ASN A 256 -7.23 -3.36 -22.60
C ASN A 256 -7.42 -2.71 -21.21
N LEU A 257 -7.20 -3.47 -20.15
CA LEU A 257 -7.30 -2.98 -18.76
C LEU A 257 -6.31 -1.85 -18.48
N LEU A 258 -5.06 -1.99 -18.91
CA LEU A 258 -4.04 -0.96 -18.71
C LEU A 258 -4.38 0.34 -19.47
N TYR A 259 -4.89 0.26 -20.70
CA TYR A 259 -5.36 1.46 -21.41
C TYR A 259 -6.58 2.09 -20.72
N LYS A 260 -7.51 1.30 -20.15
CA LYS A 260 -8.61 1.85 -19.35
C LYS A 260 -8.07 2.60 -18.12
N ALA A 261 -7.08 2.05 -17.41
CA ALA A 261 -6.44 2.73 -16.28
C ALA A 261 -5.77 4.05 -16.69
N LEU A 262 -5.06 4.07 -17.82
CA LEU A 262 -4.41 5.28 -18.35
C LEU A 262 -5.40 6.37 -18.78
N ASN A 263 -6.61 6.00 -19.21
CA ASN A 263 -7.64 6.93 -19.67
C ASN A 263 -8.48 7.53 -18.51
N ILE A 264 -8.28 7.11 -17.26
CA ILE A 264 -8.97 7.73 -16.12
C ILE A 264 -8.41 9.15 -15.92
N ASP A 265 -9.32 10.13 -15.86
CA ASP A 265 -8.92 11.50 -15.50
C ASP A 265 -8.51 11.56 -14.01
N MET A 266 -7.22 11.69 -13.78
CA MET A 266 -6.68 11.76 -12.41
C MET A 266 -7.13 13.02 -11.63
N HIS A 267 -7.73 14.00 -12.32
CA HIS A 267 -8.20 15.24 -11.71
C HIS A 267 -9.69 15.22 -11.38
N ALA A 268 -10.44 14.22 -11.84
CA ALA A 268 -11.87 14.10 -11.62
C ALA A 268 -12.25 13.90 -10.14
N GLU A 269 -11.41 13.16 -9.38
CA GLU A 269 -11.62 12.91 -7.95
C GLU A 269 -10.34 13.25 -7.18
N PRO A 270 -10.34 14.34 -6.38
CA PRO A 270 -9.15 14.79 -5.67
C PRO A 270 -8.54 13.75 -4.74
N ASP A 271 -9.36 12.95 -4.07
CA ASP A 271 -8.90 11.93 -3.11
C ASP A 271 -8.22 10.74 -3.81
N LEU A 272 -8.53 10.49 -5.07
CA LEU A 272 -7.92 9.43 -5.89
C LEU A 272 -6.74 9.92 -6.73
N ARG A 273 -6.46 11.21 -6.77
CA ARG A 273 -5.43 11.79 -7.65
C ARG A 273 -4.06 11.14 -7.49
N LEU A 274 -3.59 10.99 -6.26
CA LEU A 274 -2.27 10.39 -6.00
C LEU A 274 -2.27 8.89 -6.37
N THR A 275 -3.32 8.18 -5.99
CA THR A 275 -3.50 6.77 -6.30
C THR A 275 -3.54 6.55 -7.81
N ASN A 276 -4.34 7.35 -8.54
CA ASN A 276 -4.42 7.27 -9.99
C ASN A 276 -3.09 7.59 -10.66
N TYR A 277 -2.37 8.62 -10.21
CA TYR A 277 -1.04 8.92 -10.73
C TYR A 277 -0.09 7.72 -10.60
N ILE A 278 -0.03 7.10 -9.42
CA ILE A 278 0.84 5.93 -9.17
C ILE A 278 0.44 4.76 -10.08
N ASN A 279 -0.86 4.45 -10.13
CA ASN A 279 -1.37 3.35 -10.94
C ASN A 279 -1.20 3.58 -12.44
N GLN A 280 -1.33 4.82 -12.94
CA GLN A 280 -1.06 5.14 -14.34
C GLN A 280 0.43 5.01 -14.69
N LYS A 281 1.34 5.41 -13.79
CA LYS A 281 2.78 5.14 -13.96
C LYS A 281 3.08 3.62 -13.98
N ARG A 282 2.38 2.86 -13.13
CA ARG A 282 2.49 1.39 -13.14
C ARG A 282 1.94 0.80 -14.45
N ALA A 283 0.78 1.26 -14.91
CA ALA A 283 0.18 0.81 -16.17
C ALA A 283 1.11 1.04 -17.36
N GLN A 284 1.69 2.24 -17.45
CA GLN A 284 2.63 2.55 -18.53
C GLN A 284 3.84 1.63 -18.49
N TRP A 285 4.46 1.44 -17.31
CA TRP A 285 5.60 0.55 -17.17
C TRP A 285 5.26 -0.90 -17.54
N LEU A 286 4.08 -1.41 -17.17
CA LEU A 286 3.63 -2.75 -17.52
C LEU A 286 3.45 -2.91 -19.04
N LEU A 287 2.93 -1.88 -19.73
CA LEU A 287 2.82 -1.88 -21.20
C LEU A 287 4.20 -1.84 -21.87
N ASP A 288 5.11 -1.01 -21.36
CA ASP A 288 6.46 -0.86 -21.92
C ASP A 288 7.30 -2.14 -21.79
N ASN A 289 6.95 -3.01 -20.83
CA ASN A 289 7.64 -4.27 -20.54
C ASN A 289 6.72 -5.50 -20.77
N ILE A 290 5.73 -5.39 -21.63
CA ILE A 290 4.69 -6.43 -21.79
C ILE A 290 5.27 -7.80 -22.15
N ASP A 291 6.36 -7.84 -22.90
CA ASP A 291 7.01 -9.09 -23.36
C ASP A 291 7.74 -9.84 -22.22
N GLU A 292 7.95 -9.20 -21.07
CA GLU A 292 8.45 -9.86 -19.85
C GLU A 292 7.38 -10.70 -19.14
N PHE A 293 6.09 -10.47 -19.45
CA PHE A 293 4.96 -11.10 -18.78
C PHE A 293 4.23 -12.13 -19.65
N PHE A 294 4.39 -12.09 -20.96
CA PHE A 294 3.66 -12.95 -21.91
C PHE A 294 4.62 -13.63 -22.89
N TYR A 295 4.38 -14.91 -23.16
CA TYR A 295 5.16 -15.77 -24.06
C TYR A 295 4.29 -16.48 -25.09
#